data_05bc89a6cfecdc21bc1fda61e6e6d628
#
_entry.id   05bc89a6cfecdc21bc1fda61e6e6d628
#
_cell.length_a   1.000
_cell.length_b   1.000
_cell.length_c   1.000
_cell.angle_alpha   90.00
_cell.angle_beta   90.00
_cell.angle_gamma   90.00
#
_symmetry.space_group_name_H-M   'P 1'
#
loop_
_entity.id
_entity.type
_entity.pdbx_description
1 polymer ?
#
loop_
_entity_poly.entity_id
_entity_poly.type
_entity_poly.pdbx_seq_one_letter_code
_entity_poly.pdbx_strand_id
1 'polypeptide(L)'
;ENQPSAGYLNNPITGAYLFPRGEDWDYYKSNYEVYDGVRNVNVHNWTNTKQEQFSNPYWMLNRQTPITDRNRYEFGGSVKYDIMEGLSVTGRLRYERGDEKWILNEYASSTAGRNLLGTMKDTRTFSEQTYADALASYNKTWDETYSLSVTAGGSFTKTSASSIELIGW
;
A
#
# COMPACT_ATOMS: atom_id res chain seq x y z
N GLU A 1 -5.18 5.32 2.65
CA GLU A 1 -6.41 4.49 2.78
C GLU A 1 -5.99 3.03 2.88
N ASN A 2 -5.62 2.62 4.09
CA ASN A 2 -5.24 1.24 4.34
C ASN A 2 -6.45 0.51 4.91
N GLN A 3 -7.24 -0.09 4.02
CA GLN A 3 -8.19 -1.11 4.44
C GLN A 3 -7.42 -2.38 4.78
N PRO A 4 -7.64 -2.98 5.95
CA PRO A 4 -7.12 -4.31 6.19
C PRO A 4 -7.67 -5.26 5.13
N SER A 5 -6.78 -5.89 4.40
CA SER A 5 -7.10 -6.77 3.26
C SER A 5 -7.68 -8.15 3.65
N ALA A 6 -8.22 -8.27 4.83
CA ALA A 6 -9.00 -9.42 5.24
C ALA A 6 -10.42 -9.17 4.76
N GLY A 7 -10.78 -9.66 3.57
CA GLY A 7 -12.05 -9.63 2.89
C GLY A 7 -13.14 -8.73 3.47
N TYR A 8 -14.08 -8.30 2.72
CA TYR A 8 -15.07 -7.30 3.16
C TYR A 8 -15.87 -7.61 4.43
N LEU A 9 -15.63 -8.74 5.02
CA LEU A 9 -16.29 -9.21 6.24
C LEU A 9 -15.75 -8.54 7.51
N ASN A 10 -14.56 -7.93 7.46
CA ASN A 10 -13.92 -7.24 8.57
C ASN A 10 -13.81 -5.72 8.35
N ASN A 11 -14.71 -5.14 7.57
CA ASN A 11 -14.77 -3.69 7.39
C ASN A 11 -15.56 -3.07 8.55
N PRO A 12 -14.99 -2.08 9.28
CA PRO A 12 -15.71 -1.38 10.36
C PRO A 12 -17.05 -0.79 9.93
N ILE A 13 -17.13 -0.30 8.71
CA ILE A 13 -18.33 0.28 8.12
C ILE A 13 -19.43 -0.79 7.98
N THR A 14 -19.07 -1.97 7.47
CA THR A 14 -20.02 -3.07 7.34
C THR A 14 -20.58 -3.51 8.69
N GLY A 15 -19.72 -3.61 9.71
CA GLY A 15 -20.15 -3.91 11.09
C GLY A 15 -21.15 -2.87 11.62
N ALA A 16 -20.90 -1.60 11.35
CA ALA A 16 -21.81 -0.52 11.75
C ALA A 16 -23.16 -0.58 11.04
N TYR A 17 -23.18 -0.82 9.73
CA TYR A 17 -24.43 -0.91 8.96
C TYR A 17 -25.30 -2.12 9.31
N LEU A 18 -24.68 -3.20 9.76
CA LEU A 18 -25.38 -4.45 10.11
C LEU A 18 -25.73 -4.52 11.60
N PHE A 19 -25.52 -3.44 12.34
CA PHE A 19 -25.88 -3.36 13.74
C PHE A 19 -27.40 -3.49 13.95
N PRO A 20 -27.86 -4.39 14.83
CA PRO A 20 -29.30 -4.59 15.07
C PRO A 20 -29.94 -3.34 15.67
N ARG A 21 -31.09 -2.91 15.14
CA ARG A 21 -31.79 -1.70 15.61
C ARG A 21 -32.33 -1.78 17.04
N GLY A 22 -32.45 -2.98 17.59
CA GLY A 22 -32.93 -3.21 18.94
C GLY A 22 -31.84 -3.22 20.02
N GLU A 23 -30.61 -3.05 19.63
CA GLU A 23 -29.46 -3.10 20.52
C GLU A 23 -28.92 -1.70 20.82
N ASP A 24 -28.25 -1.54 21.96
CA ASP A 24 -27.65 -0.28 22.40
C ASP A 24 -26.26 -0.09 21.80
N TRP A 25 -26.15 0.79 20.81
CA TRP A 25 -24.89 1.15 20.17
C TRP A 25 -23.86 1.73 21.16
N ASP A 26 -24.30 2.61 22.08
CA ASP A 26 -23.39 3.29 23.00
C ASP A 26 -22.82 2.32 24.05
N TYR A 27 -23.57 1.28 24.39
CA TYR A 27 -23.06 0.19 25.22
C TYR A 27 -21.87 -0.51 24.53
N TYR A 28 -22.03 -0.94 23.25
CA TYR A 28 -20.96 -1.64 22.52
C TYR A 28 -19.80 -0.75 22.12
N LYS A 29 -20.05 0.54 21.98
CA LYS A 29 -19.00 1.55 21.78
C LYS A 29 -18.10 1.66 23.02
N SER A 30 -18.71 1.75 24.17
CA SER A 30 -18.00 1.93 25.45
C SER A 30 -17.39 0.63 25.96
N ASN A 31 -17.99 -0.49 25.64
CA ASN A 31 -17.59 -1.84 26.07
C ASN A 31 -17.26 -2.71 24.85
N TYR A 32 -16.39 -2.22 23.94
CA TYR A 32 -16.03 -2.99 22.74
C TYR A 32 -15.21 -4.25 23.07
N GLU A 33 -14.72 -4.37 24.29
CA GLU A 33 -14.03 -5.54 24.80
C GLU A 33 -14.54 -5.90 26.20
N VAL A 34 -14.49 -7.19 26.52
CA VAL A 34 -14.80 -7.75 27.83
C VAL A 34 -13.71 -8.72 28.24
N TYR A 35 -13.45 -8.81 29.56
CA TYR A 35 -12.44 -9.71 30.04
C TYR A 35 -12.95 -11.16 30.13
N ASP A 36 -12.20 -12.06 29.48
CA ASP A 36 -12.41 -13.50 29.54
C ASP A 36 -11.49 -14.10 30.61
N GLY A 37 -12.05 -14.44 31.78
CA GLY A 37 -11.31 -15.00 32.89
C GLY A 37 -10.75 -16.42 32.64
N VAL A 38 -11.28 -17.15 31.67
CA VAL A 38 -10.77 -18.47 31.28
C VAL A 38 -9.50 -18.36 30.47
N ARG A 39 -9.48 -17.41 29.53
CA ARG A 39 -8.34 -17.16 28.65
C ARG A 39 -7.35 -16.14 29.20
N ASN A 40 -7.73 -15.40 30.25
CA ASN A 40 -6.96 -14.32 30.84
C ASN A 40 -6.59 -13.22 29.86
N VAL A 41 -7.51 -12.89 28.93
CA VAL A 41 -7.37 -11.85 27.92
C VAL A 41 -8.67 -11.08 27.73
N ASN A 42 -8.59 -9.85 27.23
CA ASN A 42 -9.76 -9.15 26.76
C ASN A 42 -10.21 -9.73 25.42
N VAL A 43 -11.48 -10.00 25.28
CA VAL A 43 -12.09 -10.55 24.10
C VAL A 43 -13.06 -9.56 23.47
N HIS A 44 -13.29 -9.71 22.21
CA HIS A 44 -14.22 -8.91 21.42
C HIS A 44 -15.66 -9.01 21.97
N ASN A 45 -16.30 -7.86 22.17
CA ASN A 45 -17.70 -7.77 22.59
C ASN A 45 -18.55 -7.21 21.44
N TRP A 46 -19.53 -7.99 21.01
CA TRP A 46 -20.47 -7.60 19.93
C TRP A 46 -21.77 -8.36 20.03
N THR A 47 -22.79 -7.87 19.31
CA THR A 47 -24.18 -8.40 19.34
C THR A 47 -24.27 -9.86 18.92
N ASN A 48 -23.39 -10.31 18.04
CA ASN A 48 -23.37 -11.69 17.56
C ASN A 48 -21.93 -12.23 17.49
N THR A 49 -21.52 -12.88 18.57
CA THR A 49 -20.17 -13.48 18.70
C THR A 49 -19.97 -14.76 17.89
N LYS A 50 -21.06 -15.34 17.34
CA LYS A 50 -21.00 -16.58 16.57
C LYS A 50 -20.79 -16.38 15.08
N GLN A 51 -21.00 -15.17 14.58
CA GLN A 51 -20.77 -14.84 13.18
C GLN A 51 -19.39 -14.18 13.04
N GLU A 52 -18.47 -14.90 12.45
CA GLU A 52 -17.11 -14.45 12.12
C GLU A 52 -17.07 -13.18 11.27
N GLN A 53 -18.20 -12.82 10.69
CA GLN A 53 -18.33 -11.79 9.67
C GLN A 53 -18.54 -10.39 10.23
N PHE A 54 -18.90 -10.27 11.51
CA PHE A 54 -19.28 -8.99 12.09
C PHE A 54 -18.47 -8.71 13.34
N SER A 55 -17.51 -7.84 13.20
CA SER A 55 -16.71 -7.36 14.33
C SER A 55 -17.19 -6.01 14.80
N ASN A 56 -17.08 -5.75 16.09
CA ASN A 56 -17.30 -4.43 16.64
C ASN A 56 -16.34 -3.43 15.98
N PRO A 57 -16.83 -2.35 15.34
CA PRO A 57 -15.98 -1.35 14.70
C PRO A 57 -14.93 -0.76 15.65
N TYR A 58 -15.27 -0.55 16.91
CA TYR A 58 -14.35 0.01 17.89
C TYR A 58 -13.28 -0.98 18.33
N TRP A 59 -13.59 -2.29 18.38
CA TRP A 59 -12.57 -3.32 18.55
C TRP A 59 -11.56 -3.28 17.40
N MET A 60 -12.05 -3.22 16.16
CA MET A 60 -11.17 -3.16 14.99
C MET A 60 -10.27 -1.93 15.01
N LEU A 61 -10.81 -0.77 15.35
CA LEU A 61 -10.04 0.48 15.41
C LEU A 61 -8.98 0.49 16.52
N ASN A 62 -9.22 -0.20 17.64
CA ASN A 62 -8.34 -0.17 18.78
C ASN A 62 -7.41 -1.38 18.90
N ARG A 63 -7.82 -2.53 18.33
CA ARG A 63 -7.14 -3.83 18.51
C ARG A 63 -6.63 -4.46 17.23
N GLN A 64 -7.02 -3.91 16.07
CA GLN A 64 -6.46 -4.26 14.79
C GLN A 64 -5.79 -3.01 14.21
N THR A 65 -4.50 -2.87 14.39
CA THR A 65 -3.76 -1.65 14.05
C THR A 65 -2.81 -1.91 12.88
N PRO A 66 -3.27 -1.77 11.63
CA PRO A 66 -2.36 -1.77 10.49
C PRO A 66 -1.55 -0.46 10.48
N ILE A 67 -0.24 -0.60 10.42
CA ILE A 67 0.68 0.53 10.29
C ILE A 67 1.40 0.36 8.97
N THR A 68 1.40 1.41 8.15
CA THR A 68 2.17 1.45 6.90
C THR A 68 3.08 2.66 6.90
N ASP A 69 4.37 2.39 6.83
CA ASP A 69 5.40 3.39 6.61
C ASP A 69 5.92 3.22 5.19
N ARG A 70 5.89 4.29 4.39
CA ARG A 70 6.37 4.28 3.02
C ARG A 70 7.31 5.45 2.78
N ASN A 71 8.51 5.13 2.34
CA ASN A 71 9.49 6.12 1.92
C ASN A 71 9.80 5.90 0.43
N ARG A 72 9.81 6.97 -0.33
CA ARG A 72 10.13 6.95 -1.76
C ARG A 72 11.13 8.04 -2.07
N TYR A 73 12.19 7.66 -2.72
CA TYR A 73 13.26 8.54 -3.17
C TYR A 73 13.30 8.49 -4.69
N GLU A 74 13.30 9.65 -5.31
CA GLU A 74 13.39 9.77 -6.76
C GLU A 74 14.46 10.79 -7.11
N PHE A 75 15.39 10.39 -7.97
CA PHE A 75 16.43 11.23 -8.51
C PHE A 75 16.39 11.14 -10.02
N GLY A 76 16.41 12.27 -10.69
CA GLY A 76 16.39 12.30 -12.15
C GLY A 76 17.11 13.51 -12.69
N GLY A 77 17.64 13.36 -13.89
CA GLY A 77 18.28 14.43 -14.60
C GLY A 77 18.22 14.19 -16.10
N SER A 78 18.31 15.30 -16.86
CA SER A 78 18.40 15.26 -18.32
C SER A 78 19.45 16.22 -18.79
N VAL A 79 20.14 15.86 -19.86
CA VAL A 79 21.10 16.71 -20.56
C VAL A 79 20.73 16.71 -22.02
N LYS A 80 20.60 17.91 -22.59
CA LYS A 80 20.47 18.12 -24.02
C LYS A 80 21.75 18.77 -24.53
N TYR A 81 22.29 18.23 -25.61
CA TYR A 81 23.45 18.74 -26.29
C TYR A 81 23.17 18.96 -27.77
N ASP A 82 23.32 20.18 -28.24
CA ASP A 82 23.18 20.53 -29.66
C ASP A 82 24.55 20.35 -30.34
N ILE A 83 24.66 19.31 -31.17
CA ILE A 83 25.91 18.92 -31.83
C ILE A 83 26.23 19.87 -32.97
N MET A 84 25.21 20.20 -33.76
CA MET A 84 25.28 21.16 -34.85
C MET A 84 23.87 21.68 -35.16
N GLU A 85 23.78 22.66 -36.09
CA GLU A 85 22.49 23.20 -36.48
C GLU A 85 21.53 22.10 -36.96
N GLY A 86 20.41 22.02 -36.29
CA GLY A 86 19.38 21.01 -36.54
C GLY A 86 19.59 19.65 -35.90
N LEU A 87 20.77 19.32 -35.35
CA LEU A 87 21.06 18.05 -34.72
C LEU A 87 21.26 18.20 -33.19
N SER A 88 20.40 17.57 -32.42
CA SER A 88 20.52 17.52 -30.97
C SER A 88 20.44 16.11 -30.41
N VAL A 89 21.10 15.88 -29.29
CA VAL A 89 21.02 14.63 -28.52
C VAL A 89 20.54 14.96 -27.12
N THR A 90 19.58 14.20 -26.63
CA THR A 90 19.06 14.31 -25.27
C THR A 90 19.25 12.99 -24.55
N GLY A 91 19.90 13.02 -23.40
CA GLY A 91 20.00 11.90 -22.48
C GLY A 91 19.19 12.16 -21.21
N ARG A 92 18.50 11.16 -20.70
CA ARG A 92 17.76 11.22 -19.45
C ARG A 92 18.11 10.03 -18.58
N LEU A 93 18.24 10.28 -17.29
CA LEU A 93 18.42 9.23 -16.28
C LEU A 93 17.44 9.49 -15.15
N ARG A 94 16.82 8.42 -14.66
CA ARG A 94 15.96 8.43 -13.49
C ARG A 94 16.23 7.20 -12.63
N TYR A 95 16.39 7.43 -11.35
CA TYR A 95 16.50 6.39 -10.35
C TYR A 95 15.41 6.59 -9.31
N GLU A 96 14.72 5.51 -8.98
CA GLU A 96 13.67 5.50 -7.98
C GLU A 96 13.93 4.34 -7.02
N ARG A 97 13.78 4.62 -5.72
CA ARG A 97 13.80 3.63 -4.65
C ARG A 97 12.61 3.82 -3.73
N GLY A 98 11.90 2.74 -3.47
CA GLY A 98 10.80 2.67 -2.53
C GLY A 98 11.08 1.65 -1.43
N ASP A 99 10.84 2.07 -0.18
CA ASP A 99 10.88 1.22 1.00
C ASP A 99 9.49 1.28 1.65
N GLU A 100 8.81 0.14 1.73
CA GLU A 100 7.50 0.03 2.37
C GLU A 100 7.57 -0.98 3.51
N LYS A 101 7.11 -0.56 4.68
CA LYS A 101 6.93 -1.43 5.85
C LYS A 101 5.45 -1.44 6.21
N TRP A 102 4.87 -2.62 6.24
CA TRP A 102 3.51 -2.86 6.65
C TRP A 102 3.48 -3.79 7.85
N ILE A 103 2.89 -3.33 8.95
CA ILE A 103 2.73 -4.12 10.16
C ILE A 103 1.23 -4.27 10.43
N LEU A 104 0.79 -5.49 10.68
CA LEU A 104 -0.54 -5.78 11.18
C LEU A 104 -0.43 -6.51 12.51
N ASN A 105 -1.06 -5.94 13.54
CA ASN A 105 -1.24 -6.60 14.82
C ASN A 105 -2.73 -6.90 15.00
N GLU A 106 -3.06 -8.16 15.13
CA GLU A 106 -4.40 -8.64 15.45
C GLU A 106 -4.37 -9.25 16.86
N TYR A 107 -5.18 -8.72 17.78
CA TYR A 107 -5.29 -9.27 19.12
C TYR A 107 -5.96 -10.65 19.13
N ALA A 108 -5.64 -11.44 20.13
CA ALA A 108 -6.29 -12.71 20.41
C ALA A 108 -7.81 -12.53 20.42
N SER A 109 -8.57 -13.45 19.81
CA SER A 109 -10.04 -13.39 19.68
C SER A 109 -10.62 -12.22 18.88
N SER A 110 -9.86 -11.66 17.95
CA SER A 110 -10.39 -10.63 17.04
C SER A 110 -11.53 -11.15 16.16
N THR A 111 -11.52 -12.45 15.85
CA THR A 111 -12.58 -13.12 15.08
C THR A 111 -12.70 -14.58 15.50
N ALA A 112 -13.92 -15.10 15.56
CA ALA A 112 -14.16 -16.54 15.70
C ALA A 112 -13.48 -17.27 14.50
N GLY A 113 -12.78 -18.38 14.78
CA GLY A 113 -12.10 -19.16 13.76
C GLY A 113 -10.70 -18.67 13.39
N ARG A 114 -10.25 -17.50 13.86
CA ARG A 114 -8.87 -17.05 13.71
C ARG A 114 -7.98 -17.47 14.87
N ASN A 115 -6.69 -17.15 14.77
CA ASN A 115 -5.72 -17.55 15.76
C ASN A 115 -6.10 -17.04 17.18
N LEU A 116 -6.29 -17.97 18.10
CA LEU A 116 -6.66 -17.67 19.49
C LEU A 116 -5.58 -16.90 20.27
N LEU A 117 -4.35 -16.92 19.77
CA LEU A 117 -3.20 -16.23 20.38
C LEU A 117 -2.96 -14.84 19.77
N GLY A 118 -3.74 -14.47 18.75
CA GLY A 118 -3.50 -13.28 17.95
C GLY A 118 -2.52 -13.51 16.81
N THR A 119 -2.23 -12.48 16.04
CA THR A 119 -1.30 -12.56 14.91
C THR A 119 -0.54 -11.24 14.77
N MET A 120 0.75 -11.34 14.58
CA MET A 120 1.60 -10.23 14.16
C MET A 120 2.16 -10.54 12.77
N LYS A 121 2.00 -9.60 11.85
CA LYS A 121 2.54 -9.71 10.50
C LYS A 121 3.37 -8.45 10.22
N ASP A 122 4.66 -8.62 9.91
CA ASP A 122 5.58 -7.55 9.48
C ASP A 122 6.01 -7.88 8.03
N THR A 123 5.60 -7.04 7.10
CA THR A 123 5.97 -7.17 5.68
C THR A 123 6.82 -5.97 5.29
N ARG A 124 7.99 -6.22 4.73
CA ARG A 124 8.89 -5.20 4.22
C ARG A 124 9.11 -5.42 2.74
N THR A 125 8.82 -4.40 1.94
CA THR A 125 8.98 -4.43 0.49
C THR A 125 9.97 -3.35 0.08
N PHE A 126 10.98 -3.76 -0.66
CA PHE A 126 11.98 -2.88 -1.26
C PHE A 126 11.79 -2.92 -2.77
N SER A 127 11.77 -1.75 -3.40
CA SER A 127 11.67 -1.62 -4.85
C SER A 127 12.69 -0.63 -5.37
N GLU A 128 13.34 -0.97 -6.46
CA GLU A 128 14.29 -0.10 -7.14
C GLU A 128 14.00 -0.10 -8.64
N GLN A 129 14.03 1.09 -9.24
CA GLN A 129 13.90 1.24 -10.68
C GLN A 129 14.95 2.20 -11.21
N THR A 130 15.66 1.78 -12.22
CA THR A 130 16.56 2.63 -13.00
C THR A 130 16.00 2.73 -14.40
N TYR A 131 15.84 3.95 -14.88
CA TYR A 131 15.44 4.27 -16.24
C TYR A 131 16.49 5.16 -16.87
N ALA A 132 16.89 4.83 -18.08
CA ALA A 132 17.76 5.66 -18.90
C ALA A 132 17.27 5.68 -20.35
N ASP A 133 17.34 6.82 -21.00
CA ASP A 133 17.08 6.93 -22.43
C ASP A 133 18.05 7.91 -23.10
N ALA A 134 18.21 7.74 -24.40
CA ALA A 134 18.91 8.66 -25.26
C ALA A 134 18.14 8.85 -26.58
N LEU A 135 17.97 10.10 -26.96
CA LEU A 135 17.26 10.52 -28.18
C LEU A 135 18.15 11.43 -29.01
N ALA A 136 18.30 11.11 -30.30
CA ALA A 136 18.92 11.98 -31.30
C ALA A 136 17.81 12.53 -32.19
N SER A 137 17.75 13.83 -32.36
CA SER A 137 16.76 14.53 -33.19
C SER A 137 17.46 15.40 -34.21
N TYR A 138 17.11 15.21 -35.47
CA TYR A 138 17.59 16.03 -36.58
C TYR A 138 16.41 16.73 -37.27
N ASN A 139 16.50 18.06 -37.36
CA ASN A 139 15.50 18.90 -37.97
C ASN A 139 16.18 19.82 -39.00
N LYS A 140 15.72 19.80 -40.24
CA LYS A 140 16.21 20.70 -41.28
C LYS A 140 15.09 21.17 -42.18
N THR A 141 15.13 22.46 -42.50
CA THR A 141 14.21 23.11 -43.46
C THR A 141 15.02 23.64 -44.62
N TRP A 142 14.53 23.38 -45.84
CA TRP A 142 15.11 23.88 -47.08
C TRP A 142 14.13 24.83 -47.78
N ASP A 143 14.61 25.97 -48.18
CA ASP A 143 13.89 26.98 -48.98
C ASP A 143 12.50 27.34 -48.44
N GLU A 144 12.34 27.27 -47.09
CA GLU A 144 11.06 27.54 -46.39
C GLU A 144 9.88 26.65 -46.85
N THR A 145 10.12 25.71 -47.76
CA THR A 145 9.08 24.89 -48.39
C THR A 145 9.09 23.47 -47.89
N TYR A 146 10.27 22.90 -47.63
CA TYR A 146 10.42 21.49 -47.23
C TYR A 146 11.09 21.40 -45.86
N SER A 147 10.48 20.67 -44.97
CA SER A 147 11.05 20.36 -43.63
C SER A 147 11.17 18.87 -43.43
N LEU A 148 12.31 18.43 -42.90
CA LEU A 148 12.54 17.05 -42.47
C LEU A 148 12.80 17.05 -40.96
N SER A 149 12.06 16.20 -40.26
CA SER A 149 12.29 15.91 -38.85
C SER A 149 12.46 14.41 -38.68
N VAL A 150 13.61 14.00 -38.14
CA VAL A 150 13.92 12.60 -37.84
C VAL A 150 14.35 12.49 -36.40
N THR A 151 13.75 11.56 -35.66
CA THR A 151 14.12 11.25 -34.28
C THR A 151 14.39 9.76 -34.16
N ALA A 152 15.53 9.42 -33.59
CA ALA A 152 15.90 8.05 -33.25
C ALA A 152 16.36 7.99 -31.79
N GLY A 153 16.09 6.88 -31.12
CA GLY A 153 16.50 6.73 -29.75
C GLY A 153 16.27 5.35 -29.22
N GLY A 154 16.73 5.16 -27.99
CA GLY A 154 16.55 3.93 -27.23
C GLY A 154 16.38 4.19 -25.74
N SER A 155 15.74 3.28 -25.07
CA SER A 155 15.56 3.34 -23.62
C SER A 155 15.92 2.02 -22.96
N PHE A 156 16.33 2.11 -21.71
CA PHE A 156 16.64 0.97 -20.83
C PHE A 156 15.89 1.15 -19.52
N THR A 157 15.26 0.09 -19.06
CA THR A 157 14.63 0.05 -17.74
C THR A 157 15.06 -1.20 -17.00
N LYS A 158 15.52 -1.02 -15.76
CA LYS A 158 15.80 -2.11 -14.84
C LYS A 158 14.95 -1.93 -13.60
N THR A 159 14.15 -2.94 -13.25
CA THR A 159 13.34 -2.96 -12.03
C THR A 159 13.75 -4.15 -11.20
N SER A 160 13.89 -3.92 -9.89
CA SER A 160 14.14 -4.96 -8.88
C SER A 160 13.15 -4.75 -7.74
N ALA A 161 12.55 -5.83 -7.26
CA ALA A 161 11.70 -5.80 -6.09
C ALA A 161 11.97 -7.02 -5.22
N SER A 162 11.97 -6.82 -3.91
CA SER A 162 12.08 -7.89 -2.93
C SER A 162 11.10 -7.64 -1.79
N SER A 163 10.53 -8.70 -1.24
CA SER A 163 9.63 -8.63 -0.10
C SER A 163 10.00 -9.69 0.92
N ILE A 164 9.99 -9.29 2.19
CA ILE A 164 10.19 -10.18 3.34
C ILE A 164 8.95 -10.09 4.19
N GLU A 165 8.36 -11.23 4.51
CA GLU A 165 7.21 -11.33 5.40
C GLU A 165 7.57 -12.17 6.61
N LEU A 166 7.30 -11.63 7.81
CA LEU A 166 7.44 -12.30 9.09
C LEU A 166 6.04 -12.42 9.71
N ILE A 167 5.68 -13.62 10.11
CA ILE A 167 4.41 -13.90 10.78
C ILE A 167 4.72 -14.52 12.14
N GLY A 168 4.13 -13.94 13.20
CA GLY A 168 4.23 -14.44 14.57
C GLY A 168 2.83 -14.61 15.17
N TRP A 169 2.70 -15.48 16.17
CA TRP A 169 1.52 -15.75 16.99
C TRP A 169 1.89 -16.09 18.43
#